data_a3f82af7ae1313635f516dff481ac6e2
#
_entry.id   a3f82af7ae1313635f516dff481ac6e2
#
_cell.length_a   1.000
_cell.length_b   1.000
_cell.length_c   1.000
_cell.angle_alpha   90.00
_cell.angle_beta   90.00
_cell.angle_gamma   90.00
#
_symmetry.space_group_name_H-M   'P 1'
#
loop_
_entity.id
_entity.type
_entity.pdbx_description
1 polymer ?
#
loop_
_entity_poly.entity_id
_entity_poly.type
_entity_poly.pdbx_seq_one_letter_code
_entity_poly.pdbx_strand_id
1 'polypeptide(L)'
;VGDNWDPRLDNFAPNELSGQPEKIRQWAIEFMKTTARAAQLLGVKVVTCFLGSPIWAMWYSFPQTTPEMVEAGFQKIRELWTPIFDVYDECGVRLALEVHPTEIAFDYWSTKRLLETLDYRPTLGINFDPSHLLWQGVTPHLFLQDFIDRVYHVHMKDAAVTLDGRSGLLGSHIDFGDLRRGWNFRSLGHGGVDFEEIIRVLNAAGYDGPLSVEWEDSGMDRVEGATEAAAFVRKVDFKPSTFKFDDAISNK
;
A
#
# COMPACT_ATOMS: atom_id res chain seq x y z
N VAL A 1 -13.53 -0.41 -6.69
CA VAL A 1 -13.79 0.07 -8.05
C VAL A 1 -13.24 -0.89 -9.11
N GLY A 2 -12.11 -1.51 -8.86
CA GLY A 2 -11.35 -2.31 -9.83
C GLY A 2 -11.95 -3.62 -10.31
N ASP A 3 -13.22 -3.85 -10.13
CA ASP A 3 -13.96 -5.01 -10.64
C ASP A 3 -13.62 -6.37 -9.98
N ASN A 4 -12.97 -6.32 -8.86
CA ASN A 4 -12.70 -7.51 -8.06
C ASN A 4 -13.87 -7.77 -7.10
N TRP A 5 -15.07 -8.07 -7.67
CA TRP A 5 -16.18 -8.34 -6.80
C TRP A 5 -15.98 -9.63 -6.00
N ASP A 6 -16.05 -9.49 -4.70
CA ASP A 6 -16.04 -10.57 -3.72
C ASP A 6 -17.22 -10.34 -2.77
N PRO A 7 -18.07 -11.34 -2.50
CA PRO A 7 -19.22 -11.19 -1.60
C PRO A 7 -18.88 -10.64 -0.21
N ARG A 8 -17.66 -10.86 0.25
CA ARG A 8 -17.18 -10.32 1.54
C ARG A 8 -17.07 -8.80 1.53
N LEU A 9 -16.92 -8.18 0.37
CA LEU A 9 -16.84 -6.72 0.21
C LEU A 9 -18.20 -6.04 0.31
N ASP A 10 -19.30 -6.78 0.23
CA ASP A 10 -20.65 -6.25 0.40
C ASP A 10 -20.82 -5.51 1.74
N ASN A 11 -20.08 -5.94 2.78
CA ASN A 11 -20.09 -5.30 4.09
C ASN A 11 -19.57 -3.85 4.10
N PHE A 12 -18.83 -3.44 3.07
CA PHE A 12 -18.30 -2.07 2.92
C PHE A 12 -19.22 -1.17 2.06
N ALA A 13 -20.23 -1.75 1.42
CA ALA A 13 -21.21 -1.03 0.65
C ALA A 13 -22.51 -0.81 1.45
N PRO A 14 -23.37 0.15 1.04
CA PRO A 14 -24.71 0.26 1.60
C PRO A 14 -25.49 -1.06 1.51
N ASN A 15 -26.17 -1.44 2.59
CA ASN A 15 -26.87 -2.74 2.67
C ASN A 15 -27.85 -2.98 1.53
N GLU A 16 -28.50 -1.93 1.03
CA GLU A 16 -29.45 -2.00 -0.10
C GLU A 16 -28.79 -2.39 -1.44
N LEU A 17 -27.46 -2.35 -1.51
CA LEU A 17 -26.68 -2.74 -2.69
C LEU A 17 -26.12 -4.16 -2.60
N SER A 18 -26.29 -4.84 -1.48
CA SER A 18 -25.76 -6.19 -1.27
C SER A 18 -26.20 -7.16 -2.37
N GLY A 19 -25.25 -7.96 -2.87
CA GLY A 19 -25.46 -8.89 -3.97
C GLY A 19 -25.62 -8.24 -5.35
N GLN A 20 -25.39 -6.94 -5.49
CA GLN A 20 -25.52 -6.19 -6.74
C GLN A 20 -24.17 -5.58 -7.17
N PRO A 21 -23.20 -6.39 -7.67
CA PRO A 21 -21.81 -5.96 -7.87
C PRO A 21 -21.67 -4.75 -8.80
N GLU A 22 -22.48 -4.65 -9.85
CA GLU A 22 -22.43 -3.52 -10.77
C GLU A 22 -22.87 -2.20 -10.09
N LYS A 23 -23.90 -2.25 -9.25
CA LYS A 23 -24.36 -1.07 -8.52
C LYS A 23 -23.36 -0.68 -7.41
N ILE A 24 -22.74 -1.66 -6.75
CA ILE A 24 -21.66 -1.42 -5.79
C ILE A 24 -20.51 -0.72 -6.49
N ARG A 25 -20.11 -1.15 -7.67
CA ARG A 25 -19.06 -0.49 -8.46
C ARG A 25 -19.42 0.95 -8.80
N GLN A 26 -20.63 1.20 -9.29
CA GLN A 26 -21.08 2.56 -9.59
C GLN A 26 -21.10 3.45 -8.35
N TRP A 27 -21.59 2.93 -7.24
CA TRP A 27 -21.55 3.62 -5.96
C TRP A 27 -20.10 3.93 -5.54
N ALA A 28 -19.18 2.98 -5.64
CA ALA A 28 -17.77 3.17 -5.28
C ALA A 28 -17.08 4.23 -6.17
N ILE A 29 -17.40 4.28 -7.47
CA ILE A 29 -16.90 5.32 -8.38
C ILE A 29 -17.35 6.69 -7.91
N GLU A 30 -18.62 6.89 -7.62
CA GLU A 30 -19.15 8.18 -7.16
C GLU A 30 -18.66 8.52 -5.75
N PHE A 31 -18.50 7.53 -4.89
CA PHE A 31 -17.91 7.72 -3.57
C PHE A 31 -16.46 8.26 -3.68
N MET A 32 -15.62 7.66 -4.54
CA MET A 32 -14.25 8.12 -4.74
C MET A 32 -14.19 9.55 -5.30
N LYS A 33 -15.04 9.90 -6.27
CA LYS A 33 -15.13 11.27 -6.80
C LYS A 33 -15.58 12.26 -5.73
N THR A 34 -16.53 11.87 -4.88
CA THR A 34 -17.00 12.69 -3.76
C THR A 34 -15.92 12.88 -2.71
N THR A 35 -15.12 11.84 -2.47
CA THR A 35 -13.96 11.90 -1.56
C THR A 35 -12.92 12.92 -2.04
N ALA A 36 -12.64 12.99 -3.35
CA ALA A 36 -11.74 14.02 -3.89
C ALA A 36 -12.24 15.44 -3.61
N ARG A 37 -13.52 15.70 -3.83
CA ARG A 37 -14.15 17.01 -3.55
C ARG A 37 -14.13 17.35 -2.05
N ALA A 38 -14.42 16.36 -1.20
CA ALA A 38 -14.35 16.54 0.26
C ALA A 38 -12.90 16.82 0.71
N ALA A 39 -11.93 16.10 0.19
CA ALA A 39 -10.52 16.34 0.46
C ALA A 39 -10.10 17.77 0.07
N GLN A 40 -10.51 18.24 -1.10
CA GLN A 40 -10.27 19.63 -1.53
C GLN A 40 -10.84 20.64 -0.54
N LEU A 41 -12.10 20.47 -0.13
CA LEU A 41 -12.77 21.36 0.83
C LEU A 41 -12.08 21.38 2.20
N LEU A 42 -11.55 20.25 2.63
CA LEU A 42 -10.82 20.10 3.89
C LEU A 42 -9.32 20.50 3.78
N GLY A 43 -8.85 20.85 2.60
CA GLY A 43 -7.43 21.18 2.36
C GLY A 43 -6.50 19.95 2.38
N VAL A 44 -7.05 18.74 2.36
CA VAL A 44 -6.29 17.48 2.28
C VAL A 44 -5.71 17.32 0.88
N LYS A 45 -4.42 16.99 0.78
CA LYS A 45 -3.70 16.89 -0.49
C LYS A 45 -3.51 15.48 -1.01
N VAL A 46 -3.59 14.48 -0.14
CA VAL A 46 -3.39 13.07 -0.47
C VAL A 46 -4.48 12.23 0.19
N VAL A 47 -5.09 11.34 -0.58
CA VAL A 47 -6.04 10.33 -0.11
C VAL A 47 -5.43 8.96 -0.36
N THR A 48 -5.36 8.13 0.66
CA THR A 48 -4.94 6.71 0.52
C THR A 48 -6.12 5.84 0.10
N CYS A 49 -5.88 4.85 -0.73
CA CYS A 49 -6.95 3.95 -1.18
C CYS A 49 -6.45 2.62 -1.75
N PHE A 50 -7.41 1.75 -2.04
CA PHE A 50 -7.26 0.57 -2.89
C PHE A 50 -7.92 0.80 -4.25
N LEU A 51 -7.30 0.29 -5.33
CA LEU A 51 -7.88 0.36 -6.68
C LEU A 51 -8.77 -0.85 -6.99
N GLY A 52 -8.48 -1.99 -6.38
CA GLY A 52 -9.02 -3.29 -6.75
C GLY A 52 -8.25 -3.97 -7.87
N SER A 53 -8.67 -5.17 -8.25
CA SER A 53 -8.05 -5.93 -9.34
C SER A 53 -9.07 -6.82 -10.03
N PRO A 54 -9.32 -6.67 -11.33
CA PRO A 54 -10.20 -7.58 -12.07
C PRO A 54 -9.55 -8.95 -12.33
N ILE A 55 -8.25 -9.08 -12.06
CA ILE A 55 -7.44 -10.27 -12.35
C ILE A 55 -6.75 -10.85 -11.12
N TRP A 56 -7.14 -10.46 -9.90
CA TRP A 56 -6.49 -11.00 -8.71
C TRP A 56 -6.54 -12.53 -8.65
N ALA A 57 -7.65 -13.16 -9.07
CA ALA A 57 -7.77 -14.62 -9.11
C ALA A 57 -6.77 -15.30 -10.07
N MET A 58 -6.12 -14.54 -10.94
CA MET A 58 -5.13 -15.01 -11.92
C MET A 58 -3.68 -14.89 -11.44
N TRP A 59 -3.44 -14.51 -10.18
CA TRP A 59 -2.08 -14.42 -9.61
C TRP A 59 -1.31 -15.76 -9.72
N TYR A 60 -2.05 -16.87 -9.65
CA TYR A 60 -1.56 -18.20 -9.96
C TYR A 60 -2.09 -18.61 -11.34
N SER A 61 -1.17 -18.91 -12.26
CA SER A 61 -1.47 -19.05 -13.69
C SER A 61 -2.16 -20.36 -14.10
N PHE A 62 -2.82 -21.04 -13.17
CA PHE A 62 -3.67 -22.21 -13.45
C PHE A 62 -5.06 -22.02 -12.81
N PRO A 63 -6.17 -22.21 -13.58
CA PRO A 63 -6.24 -22.54 -15.02
C PRO A 63 -5.47 -21.53 -15.88
N GLN A 64 -5.08 -21.95 -17.10
CA GLN A 64 -4.20 -21.17 -17.97
C GLN A 64 -4.60 -19.70 -18.05
N THR A 65 -3.68 -18.84 -17.64
CA THR A 65 -3.81 -17.40 -17.79
C THR A 65 -2.93 -16.94 -18.93
N THR A 66 -3.51 -16.30 -19.94
CA THR A 66 -2.73 -15.78 -21.07
C THR A 66 -2.24 -14.34 -20.80
N PRO A 67 -1.17 -13.90 -21.47
CA PRO A 67 -0.71 -12.51 -21.37
C PRO A 67 -1.82 -11.49 -21.72
N GLU A 68 -2.68 -11.82 -22.68
CA GLU A 68 -3.80 -10.98 -23.13
C GLU A 68 -4.85 -10.81 -22.03
N MET A 69 -5.13 -11.86 -21.24
CA MET A 69 -6.05 -11.79 -20.11
C MET A 69 -5.50 -10.83 -19.04
N VAL A 70 -4.21 -10.90 -18.78
CA VAL A 70 -3.55 -10.00 -17.82
C VAL A 70 -3.56 -8.57 -18.34
N GLU A 71 -3.23 -8.36 -19.62
CA GLU A 71 -3.29 -7.03 -20.24
C GLU A 71 -4.69 -6.43 -20.17
N ALA A 72 -5.72 -7.22 -20.49
CA ALA A 72 -7.12 -6.78 -20.39
C ALA A 72 -7.47 -6.31 -18.96
N GLY A 73 -6.91 -6.95 -17.92
CA GLY A 73 -7.11 -6.55 -16.54
C GLY A 73 -6.52 -5.17 -16.24
N PHE A 74 -5.31 -4.89 -16.69
CA PHE A 74 -4.68 -3.57 -16.53
C PHE A 74 -5.42 -2.49 -17.33
N GLN A 75 -5.85 -2.78 -18.55
CA GLN A 75 -6.66 -1.85 -19.34
C GLN A 75 -8.01 -1.58 -18.69
N LYS A 76 -8.62 -2.58 -18.07
CA LYS A 76 -9.85 -2.38 -17.30
C LYS A 76 -9.68 -1.44 -16.12
N ILE A 77 -8.58 -1.52 -15.41
CA ILE A 77 -8.23 -0.54 -14.36
C ILE A 77 -8.12 0.87 -14.95
N ARG A 78 -7.41 1.02 -16.08
CA ARG A 78 -7.31 2.31 -16.78
C ARG A 78 -8.69 2.90 -17.12
N GLU A 79 -9.58 2.09 -17.71
CA GLU A 79 -10.94 2.50 -18.06
C GLU A 79 -11.75 2.99 -16.85
N LEU A 80 -11.73 2.22 -15.76
CA LEU A 80 -12.53 2.49 -14.57
C LEU A 80 -12.00 3.70 -13.77
N TRP A 81 -10.67 3.85 -13.70
CA TRP A 81 -10.06 4.84 -12.83
C TRP A 81 -9.76 6.17 -13.51
N THR A 82 -9.59 6.23 -14.82
CA THR A 82 -9.34 7.50 -15.53
C THR A 82 -10.39 8.57 -15.19
N PRO A 83 -11.71 8.31 -15.23
CA PRO A 83 -12.70 9.32 -14.89
C PRO A 83 -12.71 9.74 -13.41
N ILE A 84 -12.14 8.92 -12.53
CA ILE A 84 -11.97 9.26 -11.11
C ILE A 84 -10.75 10.16 -10.97
N PHE A 85 -9.62 9.79 -11.58
CA PHE A 85 -8.40 10.60 -11.56
C PHE A 85 -8.63 12.01 -12.15
N ASP A 86 -9.49 12.14 -13.17
CA ASP A 86 -9.83 13.45 -13.73
C ASP A 86 -10.43 14.37 -12.66
N VAL A 87 -11.32 13.84 -11.82
CA VAL A 87 -11.90 14.60 -10.68
C VAL A 87 -10.86 14.91 -9.61
N TYR A 88 -9.92 14.00 -9.34
CA TYR A 88 -8.82 14.24 -8.40
C TYR A 88 -7.90 15.34 -8.91
N ASP A 89 -7.59 15.37 -10.22
CA ASP A 89 -6.81 16.44 -10.85
C ASP A 89 -7.53 17.81 -10.76
N GLU A 90 -8.82 17.85 -11.08
CA GLU A 90 -9.65 19.05 -10.93
C GLU A 90 -9.65 19.58 -9.50
N CYS A 91 -9.63 18.68 -8.51
CA CYS A 91 -9.61 19.04 -7.09
C CYS A 91 -8.21 19.39 -6.57
N GLY A 92 -7.14 19.14 -7.33
CA GLY A 92 -5.76 19.29 -6.88
C GLY A 92 -5.40 18.36 -5.73
N VAL A 93 -5.98 17.15 -5.72
CA VAL A 93 -5.78 16.08 -4.72
C VAL A 93 -5.10 14.90 -5.39
N ARG A 94 -4.12 14.32 -4.74
CA ARG A 94 -3.43 13.11 -5.19
C ARG A 94 -4.02 11.88 -4.51
N LEU A 95 -3.88 10.74 -5.15
CA LEU A 95 -4.33 9.44 -4.66
C LEU A 95 -3.12 8.55 -4.45
N ALA A 96 -2.98 7.98 -3.27
CA ALA A 96 -1.90 7.08 -2.91
C ALA A 96 -2.44 5.64 -2.77
N LEU A 97 -2.10 4.78 -3.74
CA LEU A 97 -2.45 3.37 -3.72
C LEU A 97 -1.58 2.62 -2.72
N GLU A 98 -2.17 1.86 -1.85
CA GLU A 98 -1.44 0.86 -1.09
C GLU A 98 -1.14 -0.37 -1.96
N VAL A 99 0.15 -0.70 -2.07
CA VAL A 99 0.62 -1.91 -2.77
C VAL A 99 0.34 -3.11 -1.87
N HIS A 100 -0.68 -3.87 -2.23
CA HIS A 100 -1.28 -4.84 -1.31
C HIS A 100 -1.77 -6.07 -2.08
N PRO A 101 -1.63 -7.30 -1.53
CA PRO A 101 -2.32 -8.47 -2.07
C PRO A 101 -3.82 -8.21 -2.23
N THR A 102 -4.42 -8.73 -3.28
CA THR A 102 -5.76 -8.45 -3.81
C THR A 102 -5.88 -7.21 -4.72
N GLU A 103 -4.89 -6.35 -4.71
CA GLU A 103 -4.83 -5.19 -5.60
C GLU A 103 -4.19 -5.53 -6.95
N ILE A 104 -4.40 -4.66 -7.94
CA ILE A 104 -3.75 -4.78 -9.26
C ILE A 104 -2.23 -4.61 -9.16
N ALA A 105 -1.76 -3.80 -8.20
CA ALA A 105 -0.38 -3.66 -7.81
C ALA A 105 -0.19 -4.26 -6.41
N PHE A 106 0.54 -5.36 -6.32
CA PHE A 106 0.76 -6.10 -5.08
C PHE A 106 2.25 -6.38 -4.79
N ASP A 107 3.12 -6.14 -5.78
CA ASP A 107 4.56 -6.29 -5.67
C ASP A 107 5.28 -5.26 -6.56
N TYR A 108 6.61 -5.40 -6.70
CA TYR A 108 7.44 -4.49 -7.49
C TYR A 108 7.00 -4.42 -8.96
N TRP A 109 6.83 -5.58 -9.62
CA TRP A 109 6.59 -5.62 -11.06
C TRP A 109 5.16 -5.25 -11.44
N SER A 110 4.19 -5.64 -10.64
CA SER A 110 2.79 -5.23 -10.82
C SER A 110 2.61 -3.73 -10.58
N THR A 111 3.33 -3.14 -9.61
CA THR A 111 3.35 -1.70 -9.38
C THR A 111 3.93 -0.94 -10.58
N LYS A 112 5.09 -1.39 -11.08
CA LYS A 112 5.71 -0.78 -12.26
C LYS A 112 4.76 -0.82 -13.45
N ARG A 113 4.16 -1.98 -13.72
CA ARG A 113 3.20 -2.15 -14.83
C ARG A 113 1.97 -1.27 -14.67
N LEU A 114 1.43 -1.11 -13.47
CA LEU A 114 0.30 -0.22 -13.22
C LEU A 114 0.66 1.23 -13.56
N LEU A 115 1.80 1.71 -13.09
CA LEU A 115 2.26 3.07 -13.40
C LEU A 115 2.45 3.28 -14.91
N GLU A 116 3.03 2.31 -15.61
CA GLU A 116 3.17 2.31 -17.08
C GLU A 116 1.78 2.35 -17.77
N THR A 117 0.85 1.51 -17.32
CA THR A 117 -0.52 1.45 -17.85
C THR A 117 -1.25 2.78 -17.74
N LEU A 118 -0.98 3.54 -16.67
CA LEU A 118 -1.59 4.85 -16.41
C LEU A 118 -0.71 6.04 -16.87
N ASP A 119 0.25 5.79 -17.76
CA ASP A 119 1.16 6.78 -18.33
C ASP A 119 1.87 7.61 -17.26
N TYR A 120 2.20 6.99 -16.12
CA TYR A 120 2.81 7.65 -14.95
C TYR A 120 2.05 8.90 -14.51
N ARG A 121 0.72 8.89 -14.60
CA ARG A 121 -0.13 10.03 -14.22
C ARG A 121 0.21 10.54 -12.81
N PRO A 122 0.49 11.85 -12.63
CA PRO A 122 0.94 12.37 -11.33
C PRO A 122 -0.10 12.30 -10.21
N THR A 123 -1.37 12.16 -10.56
CA THR A 123 -2.46 11.99 -9.57
C THR A 123 -2.30 10.71 -8.78
N LEU A 124 -1.81 9.63 -9.42
CA LEU A 124 -1.58 8.35 -8.78
C LEU A 124 -0.16 8.26 -8.25
N GLY A 125 -0.03 7.98 -6.98
CA GLY A 125 1.20 7.59 -6.31
C GLY A 125 0.98 6.39 -5.42
N ILE A 126 1.90 6.18 -4.52
CA ILE A 126 2.01 4.99 -3.67
C ILE A 126 1.83 5.42 -2.22
N ASN A 127 0.98 4.71 -1.50
CA ASN A 127 1.02 4.57 -0.07
C ASN A 127 1.93 3.38 0.22
N PHE A 128 3.14 3.67 0.68
CA PHE A 128 4.14 2.65 0.91
C PHE A 128 3.88 1.92 2.22
N ASP A 129 3.58 0.64 2.15
CA ASP A 129 3.50 -0.27 3.29
C ASP A 129 4.59 -1.35 3.16
N PRO A 130 5.60 -1.36 4.02
CA PRO A 130 6.70 -2.31 3.96
C PRO A 130 6.29 -3.73 4.32
N SER A 131 5.25 -3.90 5.14
CA SER A 131 4.88 -5.21 5.69
C SER A 131 4.37 -6.16 4.61
N HIS A 132 3.57 -5.65 3.67
CA HIS A 132 3.02 -6.44 2.56
C HIS A 132 4.09 -6.86 1.55
N LEU A 133 5.15 -6.09 1.41
CA LEU A 133 6.30 -6.42 0.57
C LEU A 133 7.17 -7.47 1.25
N LEU A 134 7.47 -7.28 2.54
CA LEU A 134 8.37 -8.13 3.31
C LEU A 134 7.94 -9.60 3.28
N TRP A 135 6.69 -9.89 3.61
CA TRP A 135 6.27 -11.29 3.70
C TRP A 135 6.19 -11.98 2.33
N GLN A 136 6.09 -11.22 1.23
CA GLN A 136 6.16 -11.73 -0.13
C GLN A 136 7.60 -11.98 -0.60
N GLY A 137 8.61 -11.57 0.17
CA GLY A 137 10.03 -11.69 -0.18
C GLY A 137 10.56 -10.53 -1.02
N VAL A 138 9.80 -9.43 -1.12
CA VAL A 138 10.28 -8.17 -1.73
C VAL A 138 10.99 -7.36 -0.65
N THR A 139 12.17 -6.83 -0.94
CA THR A 139 12.93 -5.99 -0.02
C THR A 139 12.33 -4.57 0.02
N PRO A 140 11.71 -4.13 1.15
CA PRO A 140 10.91 -2.92 1.16
C PRO A 140 11.71 -1.64 0.86
N HIS A 141 12.92 -1.48 1.39
CA HIS A 141 13.71 -0.27 1.17
C HIS A 141 14.21 -0.16 -0.29
N LEU A 142 14.45 -1.28 -1.00
CA LEU A 142 14.80 -1.25 -2.43
C LEU A 142 13.57 -0.86 -3.28
N PHE A 143 12.40 -1.40 -2.95
CA PHE A 143 11.15 -0.96 -3.56
C PHE A 143 10.95 0.54 -3.36
N LEU A 144 11.09 1.01 -2.12
CA LEU A 144 10.95 2.42 -1.76
C LEU A 144 11.94 3.29 -2.55
N GLN A 145 13.20 2.90 -2.66
CA GLN A 145 14.23 3.63 -3.39
C GLN A 145 13.86 3.82 -4.87
N ASP A 146 13.36 2.78 -5.52
CA ASP A 146 13.06 2.81 -6.94
C ASP A 146 11.76 3.56 -7.28
N PHE A 147 10.81 3.61 -6.33
CA PHE A 147 9.53 4.30 -6.51
C PHE A 147 9.38 5.59 -5.69
N ILE A 148 10.45 6.10 -5.11
CA ILE A 148 10.41 7.21 -4.15
C ILE A 148 9.71 8.46 -4.68
N ASP A 149 9.88 8.78 -5.96
CA ASP A 149 9.24 9.93 -6.62
C ASP A 149 7.71 9.80 -6.71
N ARG A 150 7.17 8.63 -6.41
CA ARG A 150 5.75 8.30 -6.42
C ARG A 150 5.18 8.01 -5.04
N VAL A 151 5.99 8.05 -4.01
CA VAL A 151 5.53 7.83 -2.64
C VAL A 151 4.91 9.11 -2.09
N TYR A 152 3.61 9.07 -1.87
CA TYR A 152 2.84 10.21 -1.37
C TYR A 152 2.40 10.03 0.08
N HIS A 153 2.45 8.80 0.57
CA HIS A 153 2.15 8.45 1.95
C HIS A 153 2.97 7.23 2.38
N VAL A 154 3.24 7.12 3.67
CA VAL A 154 3.99 5.99 4.24
C VAL A 154 3.21 5.40 5.42
N HIS A 155 2.88 4.14 5.33
CA HIS A 155 2.47 3.34 6.47
C HIS A 155 3.70 2.75 7.18
N MET A 156 3.73 2.94 8.47
CA MET A 156 4.68 2.28 9.36
C MET A 156 3.97 1.05 9.93
N LYS A 157 4.23 -0.09 9.30
CA LYS A 157 3.63 -1.39 9.62
C LYS A 157 4.67 -2.48 9.56
N ASP A 158 4.63 -3.43 10.47
CA ASP A 158 5.62 -4.50 10.56
C ASP A 158 5.00 -5.88 10.37
N ALA A 159 5.80 -6.82 9.93
CA ALA A 159 5.45 -8.22 9.80
C ALA A 159 6.64 -9.11 10.13
N ALA A 160 6.38 -10.26 10.71
CA ALA A 160 7.38 -11.31 10.93
C ALA A 160 7.12 -12.49 10.01
N VAL A 161 8.16 -12.93 9.30
CA VAL A 161 8.15 -14.16 8.51
C VAL A 161 8.72 -15.27 9.37
N THR A 162 7.93 -16.31 9.63
CA THR A 162 8.22 -17.38 10.61
C THR A 162 8.12 -18.76 9.96
N LEU A 163 8.74 -18.94 8.81
CA LEU A 163 8.75 -20.22 8.09
C LEU A 163 9.52 -21.27 8.88
N ASP A 164 8.87 -22.39 9.14
CA ASP A 164 9.40 -23.50 9.95
C ASP A 164 9.63 -24.79 9.12
N GLY A 165 9.54 -24.68 7.80
CA GLY A 165 9.60 -25.83 6.89
C GLY A 165 8.29 -26.60 6.71
N ARG A 166 7.21 -26.20 7.43
CA ARG A 166 5.85 -26.74 7.28
C ARG A 166 4.87 -25.68 6.80
N SER A 167 5.04 -24.45 7.28
CA SER A 167 4.17 -23.30 6.95
C SER A 167 4.56 -22.70 5.62
N GLY A 168 3.58 -22.34 4.80
CA GLY A 168 3.79 -21.64 3.54
C GLY A 168 3.42 -20.13 3.65
N LEU A 169 3.97 -19.33 2.73
CA LEU A 169 3.69 -17.88 2.67
C LEU A 169 2.24 -17.54 2.36
N LEU A 170 1.47 -18.48 1.79
CA LEU A 170 0.04 -18.26 1.50
C LEU A 170 -0.86 -18.38 2.74
N GLY A 171 -0.30 -18.73 3.90
CA GLY A 171 -1.00 -18.72 5.18
C GLY A 171 -1.98 -19.87 5.42
N SER A 172 -2.16 -20.80 4.45
CA SER A 172 -2.94 -22.05 4.59
C SER A 172 -4.37 -21.90 5.11
N HIS A 173 -5.02 -20.75 4.84
CA HIS A 173 -6.35 -20.39 5.39
C HIS A 173 -6.42 -20.40 6.93
N ILE A 174 -5.28 -20.17 7.59
CA ILE A 174 -5.16 -20.07 9.04
C ILE A 174 -5.28 -18.60 9.45
N ASP A 175 -5.98 -18.33 10.54
CA ASP A 175 -6.22 -16.99 11.06
C ASP A 175 -4.91 -16.26 11.43
N PHE A 176 -4.93 -14.94 11.36
CA PHE A 176 -3.82 -14.10 11.82
C PHE A 176 -3.58 -14.31 13.32
N GLY A 177 -2.30 -14.40 13.70
CA GLY A 177 -1.85 -14.65 15.07
C GLY A 177 -1.59 -16.11 15.39
N ASP A 178 -2.08 -17.05 14.60
CA ASP A 178 -1.76 -18.46 14.78
C ASP A 178 -0.29 -18.74 14.42
N LEU A 179 0.42 -19.44 15.30
CA LEU A 179 1.84 -19.76 15.14
C LEU A 179 2.15 -20.71 13.95
N ARG A 180 1.14 -21.41 13.45
CA ARG A 180 1.26 -22.27 12.26
C ARG A 180 1.24 -21.48 10.95
N ARG A 181 0.90 -20.20 11.00
CA ARG A 181 0.93 -19.30 9.84
C ARG A 181 2.39 -18.95 9.54
N GLY A 182 2.81 -18.96 8.27
CA GLY A 182 4.19 -18.70 7.88
C GLY A 182 4.65 -17.26 8.04
N TRP A 183 3.73 -16.35 8.33
CA TRP A 183 3.97 -14.95 8.65
C TRP A 183 2.77 -14.35 9.37
N ASN A 184 3.01 -13.31 10.14
CA ASN A 184 1.97 -12.53 10.81
C ASN A 184 2.39 -11.05 10.89
N PHE A 185 1.41 -10.15 10.97
CA PHE A 185 1.69 -8.78 11.36
C PHE A 185 2.20 -8.72 12.81
N ARG A 186 3.03 -7.72 13.07
CA ARG A 186 3.61 -7.44 14.39
C ARG A 186 3.55 -5.96 14.69
N SER A 187 3.45 -5.63 15.97
CA SER A 187 3.72 -4.27 16.43
C SER A 187 5.11 -3.82 15.95
N LEU A 188 5.26 -2.55 15.65
CA LEU A 188 6.49 -2.02 15.04
C LEU A 188 7.72 -2.33 15.89
N GLY A 189 8.75 -2.86 15.25
CA GLY A 189 9.99 -3.28 15.88
C GLY A 189 10.00 -4.71 16.42
N HIS A 190 8.87 -5.43 16.31
CA HIS A 190 8.75 -6.85 16.65
C HIS A 190 8.72 -7.78 15.44
N GLY A 191 8.79 -7.22 14.24
CA GLY A 191 8.85 -7.96 12.98
C GLY A 191 10.23 -7.98 12.35
N GLY A 192 10.25 -7.98 11.03
CA GLY A 192 11.47 -8.06 10.23
C GLY A 192 11.68 -6.90 9.27
N VAL A 193 10.86 -5.84 9.35
CA VAL A 193 11.04 -4.65 8.51
C VAL A 193 12.25 -3.85 8.98
N ASP A 194 13.15 -3.55 8.05
CA ASP A 194 14.30 -2.68 8.31
C ASP A 194 13.88 -1.21 8.21
N PHE A 195 13.34 -0.69 9.30
CA PHE A 195 12.89 0.70 9.38
C PHE A 195 14.06 1.69 9.29
N GLU A 196 15.26 1.32 9.73
CA GLU A 196 16.43 2.20 9.61
C GLU A 196 16.73 2.49 8.14
N GLU A 197 16.82 1.47 7.29
CA GLU A 197 17.06 1.64 5.87
C GLU A 197 15.89 2.39 5.17
N ILE A 198 14.65 2.16 5.57
CA ILE A 198 13.49 2.92 5.08
C ILE A 198 13.65 4.40 5.38
N ILE A 199 13.96 4.78 6.62
CA ILE A 199 14.14 6.18 7.01
C ILE A 199 15.34 6.81 6.28
N ARG A 200 16.43 6.06 6.04
CA ARG A 200 17.56 6.55 5.23
C ARG A 200 17.14 6.89 3.81
N VAL A 201 16.34 6.04 3.16
CA VAL A 201 15.84 6.32 1.81
C VAL A 201 14.92 7.53 1.80
N LEU A 202 13.97 7.63 2.74
CA LEU A 202 13.08 8.79 2.87
C LEU A 202 13.85 10.09 3.07
N ASN A 203 14.83 10.09 3.97
CA ASN A 203 15.69 11.23 4.25
C ASN A 203 16.53 11.65 3.03
N ALA A 204 17.10 10.68 2.31
CA ALA A 204 17.89 10.96 1.11
C ALA A 204 17.06 11.61 -0.01
N ALA A 205 15.79 11.26 -0.09
CA ALA A 205 14.83 11.82 -1.06
C ALA A 205 14.18 13.14 -0.59
N GLY A 206 14.38 13.53 0.68
CA GLY A 206 13.74 14.73 1.24
C GLY A 206 12.24 14.55 1.43
N TYR A 207 11.78 13.32 1.72
CA TYR A 207 10.38 13.07 2.03
C TYR A 207 9.99 13.82 3.31
N ASP A 208 8.92 14.62 3.23
CA ASP A 208 8.38 15.43 4.32
C ASP A 208 6.92 15.08 4.67
N GLY A 209 6.41 14.01 4.06
CA GLY A 209 5.05 13.52 4.30
C GLY A 209 4.91 12.79 5.65
N PRO A 210 3.68 12.37 5.98
CA PRO A 210 3.42 11.69 7.25
C PRO A 210 3.98 10.26 7.27
N LEU A 211 4.39 9.82 8.47
CA LEU A 211 4.67 8.44 8.83
C LEU A 211 3.51 7.93 9.69
N SER A 212 2.56 7.24 9.09
CA SER A 212 1.35 6.80 9.78
C SER A 212 1.53 5.39 10.35
N VAL A 213 1.36 5.23 11.66
CA VAL A 213 1.29 3.89 12.26
C VAL A 213 0.03 3.20 11.79
N GLU A 214 0.19 2.09 11.09
CA GLU A 214 -0.87 1.12 10.85
C GLU A 214 -0.59 -0.11 11.69
N TRP A 215 -1.40 -0.32 12.73
CA TRP A 215 -1.12 -1.33 13.74
C TRP A 215 -2.05 -2.53 13.59
N GLU A 216 -1.44 -3.70 13.35
CA GLU A 216 -2.11 -4.99 13.30
C GLU A 216 -1.23 -6.05 13.96
N ASP A 217 -1.47 -6.37 15.21
CA ASP A 217 -0.85 -7.49 15.91
C ASP A 217 -1.88 -8.20 16.78
N SER A 218 -2.29 -9.40 16.36
CA SER A 218 -3.26 -10.19 17.11
C SER A 218 -2.71 -10.83 18.39
N GLY A 219 -1.39 -10.75 18.61
CA GLY A 219 -0.71 -11.26 19.80
C GLY A 219 -0.47 -10.24 20.91
N MET A 220 -0.90 -8.96 20.72
CA MET A 220 -0.66 -7.87 21.66
C MET A 220 -1.94 -7.06 21.91
N ASP A 221 -2.08 -6.45 23.09
CA ASP A 221 -3.17 -5.50 23.32
C ASP A 221 -3.04 -4.30 22.39
N ARG A 222 -4.14 -3.92 21.75
CA ARG A 222 -4.14 -2.88 20.71
C ARG A 222 -3.76 -1.48 21.20
N VAL A 223 -4.11 -1.13 22.43
CA VAL A 223 -3.82 0.20 22.99
C VAL A 223 -2.35 0.28 23.40
N GLU A 224 -1.86 -0.78 24.03
CA GLU A 224 -0.47 -0.93 24.42
C GLU A 224 0.44 -0.96 23.17
N GLY A 225 0.13 -1.82 22.19
CA GLY A 225 0.90 -1.96 20.97
C GLY A 225 0.88 -0.71 20.09
N ALA A 226 -0.27 -0.05 19.92
CA ALA A 226 -0.33 1.19 19.14
C ALA A 226 0.44 2.34 19.83
N THR A 227 0.45 2.39 21.17
CA THR A 227 1.20 3.37 21.95
C THR A 227 2.71 3.13 21.79
N GLU A 228 3.15 1.89 21.90
CA GLU A 228 4.55 1.49 21.70
C GLU A 228 4.99 1.77 20.25
N ALA A 229 4.18 1.41 19.27
CA ALA A 229 4.44 1.66 17.85
C ALA A 229 4.63 3.15 17.56
N ALA A 230 3.78 4.01 18.11
CA ALA A 230 3.95 5.46 17.97
C ALA A 230 5.25 5.98 18.61
N ALA A 231 5.66 5.41 19.73
CA ALA A 231 6.95 5.74 20.35
C ALA A 231 8.13 5.23 19.51
N PHE A 232 8.00 4.03 18.93
CA PHE A 232 8.99 3.45 18.03
C PHE A 232 9.22 4.35 16.80
N VAL A 233 8.15 4.79 16.13
CA VAL A 233 8.26 5.68 14.97
C VAL A 233 9.02 6.95 15.32
N ARG A 234 8.66 7.62 16.43
CA ARG A 234 9.39 8.83 16.89
C ARG A 234 10.87 8.59 17.15
N LYS A 235 11.24 7.38 17.53
CA LYS A 235 12.64 7.01 17.79
C LYS A 235 13.41 6.74 16.50
N VAL A 236 12.79 6.10 15.50
CA VAL A 236 13.45 5.75 14.24
C VAL A 236 13.39 6.85 13.20
N ASP A 237 12.54 7.85 13.37
CA ASP A 237 12.45 9.06 12.53
C ASP A 237 13.61 10.01 12.84
N PHE A 238 14.82 9.56 12.58
CA PHE A 238 16.01 10.38 12.76
C PHE A 238 16.21 11.33 11.58
N LYS A 239 16.73 12.51 11.88
CA LYS A 239 17.04 13.52 10.86
C LYS A 239 18.35 13.19 10.15
N PRO A 240 18.47 13.52 8.84
CA PRO A 240 19.74 13.41 8.14
C PRO A 240 20.76 14.36 8.74
N SER A 241 22.05 14.01 8.61
CA SER A 241 23.12 14.92 9.02
C SER A 241 23.11 16.20 8.19
N THR A 242 23.20 17.34 8.82
CA THR A 242 23.45 18.64 8.16
C THR A 242 24.94 18.87 7.91
N PHE A 243 25.81 18.01 8.43
CA PHE A 243 27.26 18.09 8.31
C PHE A 243 27.76 17.17 7.19
N LYS A 244 28.53 17.72 6.26
CA LYS A 244 29.35 16.91 5.34
C LYS A 244 30.66 16.54 6.03
N PHE A 245 31.15 15.33 5.77
CA PHE A 245 32.39 14.81 6.39
C PHE A 245 33.57 15.79 6.23
N ASP A 246 33.65 16.48 5.08
CA ASP A 246 34.76 17.40 4.74
C ASP A 246 34.56 18.83 5.26
N ASP A 247 33.37 19.18 5.80
CA ASP A 247 33.12 20.55 6.32
C ASP A 247 34.05 20.88 7.50
N ALA A 248 34.47 19.89 8.27
CA ALA A 248 35.44 20.05 9.37
C ALA A 248 36.87 20.32 8.88
N ILE A 249 37.18 20.01 7.60
CA ILE A 249 38.51 20.15 7.01
C ILE A 249 38.57 21.43 6.12
N SER A 250 37.41 21.83 5.55
CA SER A 250 37.31 22.95 4.61
C SER A 250 37.33 24.34 5.27
N ASN A 251 37.16 24.41 6.58
CA ASN A 251 37.14 25.63 7.40
C ASN A 251 38.48 25.92 8.11
N LYS A 252 39.61 25.56 7.47
CA LYS A 252 40.93 25.97 7.93
C LYS A 252 41.55 27.03 7.01
#